data_5f1fba2886dc4355e8b6c6ce26bf95ca
#
_entry.id   5f1fba2886dc4355e8b6c6ce26bf95ca
#
_cell.length_a   1.000
_cell.length_b   1.000
_cell.length_c   1.000
_cell.angle_alpha   90.00
_cell.angle_beta   90.00
_cell.angle_gamma   90.00
#
_symmetry.space_group_name_H-M   'P 1'
#
loop_
_entity.id
_entity.type
_entity.pdbx_description
1 polymer ?
#
loop_
_entity_poly.entity_id
_entity_poly.type
_entity_poly.pdbx_seq_one_letter_code
_entity_poly.pdbx_strand_id
1 'polypeptide(L)'
;LEKILLDIDKAIKIIRETEKDDQVLPNLMKGFSIDEIQADYIANIKLRNLNKEYILKQIDEKTDLEKKIAETENILKSDKKVGKLIADKLRDIKKKYAKPRKTEILYEYEEHAEPIKQIEAYPVEVILTAEGYFKKILPPKTANAKIEEHNLKEGDTIISSWNVQNDYDLLFFSDMGNVYKAKIDDFDAVKPSALGDYIPVRLDFAANEKTVMMIATKDYKGEAVIFFASGKAVALPLNVYETKTNRKKLTGGYN
;
A
#
# COMPACT_ATOMS: atom_id res chain seq x y z
N LEU A 1 34.45 23.73 -33.16
CA LEU A 1 35.60 22.89 -32.78
C LEU A 1 36.24 22.22 -34.00
N GLU A 2 35.48 21.47 -34.82
CA GLU A 2 36.00 20.75 -36.01
C GLU A 2 36.79 21.64 -36.98
N LYS A 3 36.23 22.81 -37.37
CA LYS A 3 36.91 23.76 -38.24
C LYS A 3 38.20 24.31 -37.65
N ILE A 4 38.34 24.35 -36.33
CA ILE A 4 39.48 24.89 -35.62
C ILE A 4 40.55 23.84 -35.41
N LEU A 5 40.14 22.61 -35.12
CA LEU A 5 41.06 21.47 -35.04
C LEU A 5 41.70 21.15 -36.41
N LEU A 6 41.01 21.55 -37.51
CA LEU A 6 41.53 21.45 -38.87
C LEU A 6 42.45 22.66 -39.25
N ASP A 7 42.36 23.79 -38.51
CA ASP A 7 43.17 25.00 -38.79
C ASP A 7 43.87 25.47 -37.50
N ILE A 8 44.59 24.59 -36.89
CA ILE A 8 45.35 24.81 -35.64
C ILE A 8 46.42 25.88 -35.82
N ASP A 9 47.05 25.94 -36.99
CA ASP A 9 48.09 26.90 -37.28
C ASP A 9 47.54 28.32 -37.22
N LYS A 10 46.32 28.55 -37.69
CA LYS A 10 45.64 29.84 -37.57
C LYS A 10 45.32 30.19 -36.10
N ALA A 11 44.88 29.21 -35.28
CA ALA A 11 44.65 29.45 -33.86
C ALA A 11 45.93 29.83 -33.12
N ILE A 12 47.01 29.09 -33.35
CA ILE A 12 48.32 29.36 -32.78
C ILE A 12 48.81 30.76 -33.23
N LYS A 13 48.61 31.11 -34.50
CA LYS A 13 49.01 32.41 -35.03
C LYS A 13 48.25 33.53 -34.31
N ILE A 14 46.94 33.46 -34.20
CA ILE A 14 46.11 34.44 -33.49
C ILE A 14 46.60 34.62 -32.03
N ILE A 15 46.83 33.53 -31.32
CA ILE A 15 47.30 33.58 -29.93
C ILE A 15 48.67 34.25 -29.83
N ARG A 16 49.61 33.90 -30.72
CA ARG A 16 50.99 34.45 -30.73
C ARG A 16 51.07 35.90 -31.15
N GLU A 17 50.20 36.37 -32.04
CA GLU A 17 50.16 37.76 -32.53
C GLU A 17 49.35 38.68 -31.59
N THR A 18 48.67 38.14 -30.60
CA THR A 18 47.92 38.91 -29.59
C THR A 18 48.88 39.42 -28.51
N GLU A 19 48.97 40.73 -28.34
CA GLU A 19 49.90 41.37 -27.39
C GLU A 19 49.43 41.24 -25.90
N LYS A 20 48.11 41.21 -25.67
CA LYS A 20 47.54 41.18 -24.31
C LYS A 20 46.71 39.93 -24.10
N ASP A 21 46.86 39.34 -22.94
CA ASP A 21 46.17 38.08 -22.54
C ASP A 21 44.66 38.25 -22.57
N ASP A 22 44.11 39.38 -22.10
CA ASP A 22 42.67 39.70 -22.09
C ASP A 22 42.03 39.76 -23.49
N GLN A 23 42.84 39.93 -24.54
CA GLN A 23 42.40 40.00 -25.93
C GLN A 23 42.47 38.66 -26.67
N VAL A 24 43.06 37.65 -26.09
CA VAL A 24 43.19 36.32 -26.72
C VAL A 24 41.82 35.71 -27.04
N LEU A 25 40.91 35.68 -26.08
CA LEU A 25 39.55 35.14 -26.28
C LEU A 25 38.76 35.95 -27.33
N PRO A 26 38.65 37.30 -27.25
CA PRO A 26 38.00 38.10 -28.27
C PRO A 26 38.57 37.90 -29.68
N ASN A 27 39.88 37.80 -29.82
CA ASN A 27 40.53 37.60 -31.11
C ASN A 27 40.26 36.22 -31.70
N LEU A 28 40.24 35.17 -30.87
CA LEU A 28 39.83 33.81 -31.27
C LEU A 28 38.35 33.78 -31.68
N MET A 29 37.48 34.39 -30.90
CA MET A 29 36.06 34.52 -31.23
C MET A 29 35.84 35.17 -32.60
N LYS A 30 36.52 36.29 -32.86
CA LYS A 30 36.45 37.01 -34.13
C LYS A 30 37.08 36.22 -35.29
N GLY A 31 38.24 35.60 -35.06
CA GLY A 31 38.98 34.86 -36.07
C GLY A 31 38.30 33.60 -36.58
N PHE A 32 37.50 32.95 -35.75
CA PHE A 32 36.80 31.70 -36.05
C PHE A 32 35.28 31.83 -36.05
N SER A 33 34.72 32.98 -35.68
CA SER A 33 33.26 33.18 -35.50
C SER A 33 32.65 32.18 -34.53
N ILE A 34 33.21 32.11 -33.33
CA ILE A 34 32.84 31.18 -32.25
C ILE A 34 32.43 31.92 -30.99
N ASP A 35 31.76 31.24 -30.06
CA ASP A 35 31.40 31.79 -28.76
C ASP A 35 32.59 31.78 -27.77
N GLU A 36 32.41 32.45 -26.62
CA GLU A 36 33.42 32.61 -25.59
C GLU A 36 33.84 31.24 -25.00
N ILE A 37 32.87 30.32 -24.76
CA ILE A 37 33.14 28.98 -24.22
C ILE A 37 34.03 28.18 -25.17
N GLN A 38 33.77 28.29 -26.46
CA GLN A 38 34.56 27.63 -27.51
C GLN A 38 35.96 28.24 -27.64
N ALA A 39 36.05 29.55 -27.49
CA ALA A 39 37.33 30.25 -27.53
C ALA A 39 38.24 29.92 -26.35
N ASP A 40 37.64 29.88 -25.14
CA ASP A 40 38.33 29.47 -23.92
C ASP A 40 38.84 28.00 -24.00
N TYR A 41 38.02 27.10 -24.49
CA TYR A 41 38.45 25.70 -24.73
C TYR A 41 39.67 25.63 -25.65
N ILE A 42 39.72 26.45 -26.70
CA ILE A 42 40.83 26.46 -27.67
C ILE A 42 42.10 27.04 -27.03
N ALA A 43 41.97 28.15 -26.30
CA ALA A 43 43.08 28.76 -25.61
C ALA A 43 43.75 27.84 -24.59
N ASN A 44 42.95 26.97 -23.97
CA ASN A 44 43.39 26.03 -22.95
C ASN A 44 43.80 24.64 -23.48
N ILE A 45 43.80 24.41 -24.80
CA ILE A 45 44.25 23.14 -25.37
C ILE A 45 45.74 22.95 -25.09
N LYS A 46 46.09 21.84 -24.44
CA LYS A 46 47.47 21.46 -24.20
C LYS A 46 48.14 21.15 -25.54
N LEU A 47 49.38 21.67 -25.77
CA LEU A 47 50.15 21.45 -27.00
C LEU A 47 50.26 19.95 -27.37
N ARG A 48 50.43 19.05 -26.41
CA ARG A 48 50.44 17.59 -26.65
C ARG A 48 49.15 17.03 -27.28
N ASN A 49 48.02 17.74 -27.12
CA ASN A 49 46.73 17.32 -27.64
C ASN A 49 46.48 17.86 -29.08
N LEU A 50 47.46 18.56 -29.64
CA LEU A 50 47.39 19.05 -31.02
C LEU A 50 47.95 18.04 -32.02
N ASN A 51 48.27 16.81 -31.59
CA ASN A 51 48.73 15.78 -32.50
C ASN A 51 47.55 15.22 -33.35
N LYS A 52 47.88 14.69 -34.52
CA LYS A 52 46.91 14.18 -35.49
C LYS A 52 46.01 13.06 -34.91
N GLU A 53 46.55 12.19 -34.07
CA GLU A 53 45.80 11.10 -33.45
C GLU A 53 44.69 11.63 -32.53
N TYR A 54 45.02 12.58 -31.66
CA TYR A 54 44.04 13.19 -30.76
C TYR A 54 42.93 13.89 -31.53
N ILE A 55 43.28 14.64 -32.58
CA ILE A 55 42.31 15.34 -33.42
C ILE A 55 41.34 14.36 -34.08
N LEU A 56 41.85 13.31 -34.70
CA LEU A 56 41.04 12.27 -35.33
C LEU A 56 40.10 11.61 -34.31
N LYS A 57 40.62 11.30 -33.13
CA LYS A 57 39.80 10.73 -32.03
C LYS A 57 38.67 11.65 -31.62
N GLN A 58 38.89 12.95 -31.50
CA GLN A 58 37.82 13.92 -31.17
C GLN A 58 36.78 14.04 -32.29
N ILE A 59 37.18 13.95 -33.54
CA ILE A 59 36.26 13.94 -34.70
C ILE A 59 35.40 12.65 -34.68
N ASP A 60 36.01 11.50 -34.41
CA ASP A 60 35.29 10.25 -34.33
C ASP A 60 34.30 10.24 -33.15
N GLU A 61 34.70 10.72 -31.97
CA GLU A 61 33.81 10.87 -30.80
C GLU A 61 32.63 11.81 -31.12
N LYS A 62 32.86 12.92 -31.84
CA LYS A 62 31.78 13.82 -32.28
C LYS A 62 30.80 13.09 -33.18
N THR A 63 31.31 12.37 -34.20
CA THR A 63 30.48 11.64 -35.17
C THR A 63 29.63 10.58 -34.46
N ASP A 64 30.20 9.89 -33.46
CA ASP A 64 29.47 8.87 -32.66
C ASP A 64 28.41 9.51 -31.76
N LEU A 65 28.67 10.69 -31.20
CA LEU A 65 27.68 11.46 -30.44
C LEU A 65 26.52 11.94 -31.33
N GLU A 66 26.81 12.46 -32.53
CA GLU A 66 25.79 12.87 -33.49
C GLU A 66 24.88 11.69 -33.90
N LYS A 67 25.46 10.50 -34.13
CA LYS A 67 24.67 9.26 -34.39
C LYS A 67 23.79 8.93 -33.21
N LYS A 68 24.32 8.95 -31.98
CA LYS A 68 23.54 8.65 -30.76
C LYS A 68 22.40 9.66 -30.54
N ILE A 69 22.64 10.96 -30.84
CA ILE A 69 21.59 11.98 -30.78
C ILE A 69 20.47 11.65 -31.77
N ALA A 70 20.83 11.40 -33.04
CA ALA A 70 19.86 11.06 -34.07
C ALA A 70 19.06 9.80 -33.75
N GLU A 71 19.71 8.75 -33.22
CA GLU A 71 19.04 7.51 -32.77
C GLU A 71 18.08 7.78 -31.62
N THR A 72 18.51 8.58 -30.62
CA THR A 72 17.70 8.91 -29.46
C THR A 72 16.50 9.77 -29.83
N GLU A 73 16.68 10.76 -30.70
CA GLU A 73 15.58 11.57 -31.23
C GLU A 73 14.58 10.73 -32.03
N ASN A 74 15.06 9.76 -32.82
CA ASN A 74 14.21 8.84 -33.57
C ASN A 74 13.39 7.93 -32.63
N ILE A 75 13.96 7.55 -31.48
CA ILE A 75 13.23 6.80 -30.44
C ILE A 75 12.14 7.68 -29.83
N LEU A 76 12.49 8.92 -29.44
CA LEU A 76 11.57 9.86 -28.79
C LEU A 76 10.37 10.26 -29.67
N LYS A 77 10.54 10.26 -31.01
CA LYS A 77 9.45 10.55 -31.96
C LYS A 77 8.40 9.46 -32.08
N SER A 78 8.56 8.32 -31.39
CA SER A 78 7.65 7.17 -31.54
C SER A 78 7.44 6.44 -30.25
N ASP A 79 6.23 6.53 -29.66
CA ASP A 79 5.84 5.80 -28.46
C ASP A 79 6.05 4.29 -28.58
N LYS A 80 5.86 3.76 -29.81
CA LYS A 80 6.10 2.33 -30.08
C LYS A 80 7.59 1.97 -29.90
N LYS A 81 8.51 2.86 -30.28
CA LYS A 81 9.96 2.63 -30.10
C LYS A 81 10.36 2.76 -28.63
N VAL A 82 9.79 3.72 -27.92
CA VAL A 82 9.98 3.88 -26.46
C VAL A 82 9.48 2.65 -25.74
N GLY A 83 8.26 2.16 -26.07
CA GLY A 83 7.71 0.94 -25.50
C GLY A 83 8.59 -0.29 -25.76
N LYS A 84 9.16 -0.41 -26.98
CA LYS A 84 10.10 -1.49 -27.30
C LYS A 84 11.37 -1.40 -26.45
N LEU A 85 11.95 -0.21 -26.27
CA LEU A 85 13.14 0.02 -25.45
C LEU A 85 12.90 -0.41 -23.99
N ILE A 86 11.74 -0.02 -23.44
CA ILE A 86 11.33 -0.41 -22.09
C ILE A 86 11.21 -1.93 -21.98
N ALA A 87 10.53 -2.56 -22.96
CA ALA A 87 10.34 -4.01 -22.96
C ALA A 87 11.68 -4.77 -23.03
N ASP A 88 12.63 -4.29 -23.83
CA ASP A 88 13.95 -4.89 -23.95
C ASP A 88 14.73 -4.77 -22.64
N LYS A 89 14.71 -3.59 -21.99
CA LYS A 89 15.31 -3.39 -20.65
C LYS A 89 14.69 -4.31 -19.61
N LEU A 90 13.37 -4.46 -19.61
CA LEU A 90 12.68 -5.38 -18.69
C LEU A 90 13.04 -6.86 -18.96
N ARG A 91 13.24 -7.25 -20.22
CA ARG A 91 13.73 -8.59 -20.57
C ARG A 91 15.13 -8.85 -20.03
N ASP A 92 16.02 -7.86 -20.11
CA ASP A 92 17.37 -7.96 -19.59
C ASP A 92 17.36 -8.07 -18.05
N ILE A 93 16.55 -7.28 -17.38
CA ILE A 93 16.34 -7.38 -15.93
C ILE A 93 15.78 -8.77 -15.57
N LYS A 94 14.78 -9.24 -16.33
CA LYS A 94 14.22 -10.58 -16.12
C LYS A 94 15.30 -11.66 -16.26
N LYS A 95 16.14 -11.63 -17.31
CA LYS A 95 17.24 -12.60 -17.49
C LYS A 95 18.21 -12.61 -16.30
N LYS A 96 18.49 -11.42 -15.74
CA LYS A 96 19.49 -11.23 -14.70
C LYS A 96 19.00 -11.59 -13.29
N TYR A 97 17.71 -11.34 -13.02
CA TYR A 97 17.15 -11.39 -11.65
C TYR A 97 15.97 -12.36 -11.50
N ALA A 98 15.47 -12.97 -12.60
CA ALA A 98 14.35 -13.90 -12.49
C ALA A 98 14.73 -15.10 -11.62
N LYS A 99 13.83 -15.41 -10.70
CA LYS A 99 13.92 -16.62 -9.88
C LYS A 99 12.76 -17.54 -10.25
N PRO A 100 12.90 -18.85 -10.12
CA PRO A 100 11.79 -19.78 -10.28
C PRO A 100 10.61 -19.37 -9.39
N ARG A 101 9.40 -19.58 -9.87
CA ARG A 101 8.20 -19.33 -9.08
C ARG A 101 8.21 -20.24 -7.85
N LYS A 102 7.97 -19.68 -6.69
CA LYS A 102 7.91 -20.44 -5.41
C LYS A 102 6.53 -21.05 -5.17
N THR A 103 5.50 -20.52 -5.84
CA THR A 103 4.13 -21.00 -5.72
C THR A 103 3.81 -21.93 -6.87
N GLU A 104 3.18 -23.06 -6.57
CA GLU A 104 2.64 -24.01 -7.53
C GLU A 104 1.29 -23.52 -8.07
N ILE A 105 1.01 -23.79 -9.32
CA ILE A 105 -0.32 -23.53 -9.90
C ILE A 105 -1.10 -24.84 -9.80
N LEU A 106 -2.08 -24.85 -8.90
CA LEU A 106 -3.02 -25.95 -8.81
C LEU A 106 -4.14 -25.70 -9.84
N TYR A 107 -4.28 -26.57 -10.82
CA TYR A 107 -5.34 -26.50 -11.84
C TYR A 107 -6.66 -27.07 -11.36
N GLU A 108 -6.62 -27.96 -10.34
CA GLU A 108 -7.77 -28.47 -9.63
C GLU A 108 -7.68 -27.98 -8.18
N TYR A 109 -8.60 -27.13 -7.80
CA TYR A 109 -8.77 -26.70 -6.42
C TYR A 109 -9.63 -27.74 -5.72
N GLU A 110 -9.01 -28.69 -5.03
CA GLU A 110 -9.72 -29.40 -3.97
C GLU A 110 -9.96 -28.40 -2.86
N GLU A 111 -11.21 -28.01 -2.68
CA GLU A 111 -11.64 -27.26 -1.52
C GLU A 111 -11.38 -28.16 -0.30
N HIS A 112 -10.16 -28.06 0.23
CA HIS A 112 -9.93 -28.57 1.58
C HIS A 112 -10.79 -27.69 2.48
N ALA A 113 -12.05 -28.09 2.67
CA ALA A 113 -12.84 -27.61 3.76
C ALA A 113 -11.94 -27.80 4.99
N GLU A 114 -11.47 -26.69 5.58
CA GLU A 114 -10.82 -26.78 6.88
C GLU A 114 -11.73 -27.66 7.73
N PRO A 115 -11.19 -28.71 8.40
CA PRO A 115 -12.02 -29.56 9.19
C PRO A 115 -12.79 -28.65 10.13
N ILE A 116 -14.12 -28.64 10.00
CA ILE A 116 -15.01 -27.86 10.86
C ILE A 116 -14.58 -28.25 12.26
N LYS A 117 -13.89 -27.33 12.94
CA LYS A 117 -13.47 -27.53 14.32
C LYS A 117 -14.77 -27.85 15.05
N GLN A 118 -14.98 -29.11 15.43
CA GLN A 118 -16.13 -29.45 16.22
C GLN A 118 -15.95 -28.76 17.58
N ILE A 119 -16.58 -27.58 17.68
CA ILE A 119 -16.58 -26.81 18.91
C ILE A 119 -17.47 -27.58 19.86
N GLU A 120 -16.90 -28.10 20.94
CA GLU A 120 -17.68 -28.72 22.00
C GLU A 120 -18.57 -27.65 22.62
N ALA A 121 -19.90 -27.81 22.48
CA ALA A 121 -20.86 -26.80 22.90
C ALA A 121 -20.99 -26.80 24.43
N TYR A 122 -20.75 -25.65 25.05
CA TYR A 122 -20.94 -25.40 26.47
C TYR A 122 -21.65 -24.08 26.73
N PRO A 123 -22.43 -23.96 27.82
CA PRO A 123 -23.16 -22.74 28.11
C PRO A 123 -22.21 -21.59 28.51
N VAL A 124 -22.54 -20.40 28.08
CA VAL A 124 -21.82 -19.15 28.40
C VAL A 124 -22.81 -18.02 28.56
N GLU A 125 -22.49 -17.07 29.42
CA GLU A 125 -23.11 -15.76 29.43
C GLU A 125 -22.23 -14.77 28.64
N VAL A 126 -22.82 -14.02 27.71
CA VAL A 126 -22.14 -12.99 26.96
C VAL A 126 -22.78 -11.64 27.25
N ILE A 127 -21.97 -10.64 27.55
CA ILE A 127 -22.41 -9.32 27.98
C ILE A 127 -21.74 -8.27 27.10
N LEU A 128 -22.50 -7.26 26.69
CA LEU A 128 -21.99 -6.05 26.04
C LEU A 128 -22.34 -4.85 26.89
N THR A 129 -21.38 -3.95 27.09
CA THR A 129 -21.58 -2.68 27.81
C THR A 129 -21.77 -1.49 26.85
N ALA A 130 -22.32 -0.38 27.35
CA ALA A 130 -22.54 0.84 26.58
C ALA A 130 -21.24 1.47 26.04
N GLU A 131 -20.14 1.31 26.79
CA GLU A 131 -18.81 1.74 26.34
C GLU A 131 -18.16 0.79 25.34
N GLY A 132 -18.80 -0.34 24.98
CA GLY A 132 -18.35 -1.31 23.98
C GLY A 132 -17.44 -2.41 24.49
N TYR A 133 -17.45 -2.70 25.78
CA TYR A 133 -16.75 -3.84 26.35
C TYR A 133 -17.60 -5.09 26.28
N PHE A 134 -17.01 -6.19 25.83
CA PHE A 134 -17.62 -7.50 25.72
C PHE A 134 -17.00 -8.48 26.69
N LYS A 135 -17.83 -9.30 27.34
CA LYS A 135 -17.40 -10.36 28.26
C LYS A 135 -18.04 -11.68 27.86
N LYS A 136 -17.24 -12.73 27.82
CA LYS A 136 -17.70 -14.13 27.79
C LYS A 136 -17.45 -14.75 29.17
N ILE A 137 -18.45 -15.12 29.84
CA ILE A 137 -18.41 -15.63 31.23
C ILE A 137 -18.86 -17.06 31.25
N LEU A 138 -18.11 -17.93 31.93
CA LEU A 138 -18.50 -19.29 32.14
C LEU A 138 -19.47 -19.38 33.33
N PRO A 139 -20.51 -20.22 33.25
CA PRO A 139 -21.40 -20.42 34.38
C PRO A 139 -20.62 -20.96 35.58
N PRO A 140 -21.06 -20.62 36.81
CA PRO A 140 -20.43 -21.14 38.03
C PRO A 140 -20.45 -22.66 38.07
N LYS A 141 -19.32 -23.27 38.44
CA LYS A 141 -19.18 -24.73 38.48
C LYS A 141 -20.08 -25.41 39.52
N THR A 142 -20.61 -24.68 40.51
CA THR A 142 -21.47 -25.19 41.57
C THR A 142 -22.70 -24.32 41.69
N ALA A 143 -23.87 -24.98 41.86
CA ALA A 143 -25.16 -24.28 42.00
C ALA A 143 -25.25 -23.30 43.18
N ASN A 144 -24.37 -23.42 44.17
CA ASN A 144 -24.29 -22.56 45.35
C ASN A 144 -23.15 -21.51 45.26
N ALA A 145 -22.52 -21.32 44.11
CA ALA A 145 -21.51 -20.28 43.97
C ALA A 145 -22.18 -18.90 44.05
N LYS A 146 -21.61 -18.00 44.85
CA LYS A 146 -22.05 -16.58 44.85
C LYS A 146 -21.93 -16.04 43.43
N ILE A 147 -23.02 -15.42 42.94
CA ILE A 147 -23.01 -14.67 41.70
C ILE A 147 -22.07 -13.45 41.95
N GLU A 148 -20.91 -13.45 41.32
CA GLU A 148 -20.00 -12.28 41.35
C GLU A 148 -20.65 -11.16 40.58
N GLU A 149 -20.63 -9.95 41.15
CA GLU A 149 -21.07 -8.75 40.46
C GLU A 149 -20.11 -8.43 39.30
N HIS A 150 -20.67 -7.99 38.17
CA HIS A 150 -19.88 -7.61 37.02
C HIS A 150 -19.16 -6.30 37.29
N ASN A 151 -17.83 -6.33 37.27
CA ASN A 151 -17.04 -5.10 37.32
C ASN A 151 -17.12 -4.38 35.98
N LEU A 152 -17.65 -3.17 35.97
CA LEU A 152 -17.75 -2.31 34.79
C LEU A 152 -16.80 -1.12 34.95
N LYS A 153 -16.49 -0.47 33.84
CA LYS A 153 -15.81 0.82 33.88
C LYS A 153 -16.70 1.85 34.59
N GLU A 154 -16.11 2.81 35.27
CA GLU A 154 -16.85 3.86 35.99
C GLU A 154 -17.84 4.57 35.05
N GLY A 155 -19.12 4.57 35.41
CA GLY A 155 -20.21 5.15 34.60
C GLY A 155 -20.71 4.28 33.45
N ASP A 156 -20.16 3.08 33.22
CA ASP A 156 -20.62 2.16 32.17
C ASP A 156 -21.81 1.32 32.63
N THR A 157 -22.61 0.86 31.69
CA THR A 157 -23.81 0.04 31.95
C THR A 157 -23.91 -1.15 30.97
N ILE A 158 -24.54 -2.23 31.40
CA ILE A 158 -24.82 -3.38 30.53
C ILE A 158 -25.98 -3.04 29.61
N ILE A 159 -25.76 -3.14 28.29
CA ILE A 159 -26.81 -2.88 27.27
C ILE A 159 -27.34 -4.18 26.64
N SER A 160 -26.58 -5.27 26.69
CA SER A 160 -27.01 -6.59 26.19
C SER A 160 -26.43 -7.70 27.06
N SER A 161 -27.24 -8.69 27.42
CA SER A 161 -26.83 -9.95 28.09
C SER A 161 -27.58 -11.09 27.46
N TRP A 162 -26.88 -12.19 27.15
CA TRP A 162 -27.40 -13.39 26.55
C TRP A 162 -26.80 -14.63 27.23
N ASN A 163 -27.68 -15.58 27.62
CA ASN A 163 -27.29 -16.92 28.05
C ASN A 163 -27.41 -17.87 26.85
N VAL A 164 -26.29 -18.22 26.25
CA VAL A 164 -26.21 -19.00 25.01
C VAL A 164 -25.10 -20.04 25.07
N GLN A 165 -24.88 -20.78 23.99
CA GLN A 165 -23.76 -21.70 23.89
C GLN A 165 -22.59 -21.00 23.17
N ASN A 166 -21.35 -21.43 23.41
CA ASN A 166 -20.14 -20.86 22.82
C ASN A 166 -20.05 -21.05 21.31
N ASP A 167 -20.87 -21.91 20.70
CA ASP A 167 -20.91 -22.14 19.24
C ASP A 167 -21.84 -21.19 18.50
N TYR A 168 -22.39 -20.16 19.17
CA TYR A 168 -23.21 -19.12 18.56
C TYR A 168 -22.36 -18.06 17.86
N ASP A 169 -22.94 -17.46 16.83
CA ASP A 169 -22.40 -16.27 16.19
C ASP A 169 -22.88 -14.99 16.91
N LEU A 170 -22.04 -13.97 16.93
CA LEU A 170 -22.31 -12.65 17.48
C LEU A 170 -22.39 -11.63 16.34
N LEU A 171 -23.44 -10.83 16.37
CA LEU A 171 -23.65 -9.68 15.48
C LEU A 171 -23.54 -8.41 16.31
N PHE A 172 -22.51 -7.60 16.06
CA PHE A 172 -22.32 -6.30 16.70
C PHE A 172 -22.76 -5.20 15.73
N PHE A 173 -23.74 -4.42 16.13
CA PHE A 173 -24.25 -3.30 15.35
C PHE A 173 -23.57 -2.02 15.78
N SER A 174 -23.14 -1.19 14.82
CA SER A 174 -22.44 0.05 15.11
C SER A 174 -23.31 1.27 14.80
N ASP A 175 -23.02 2.40 15.42
CA ASP A 175 -23.70 3.70 15.19
C ASP A 175 -23.52 4.25 13.75
N MET A 176 -22.58 3.69 12.97
CA MET A 176 -22.37 4.03 11.57
C MET A 176 -23.13 3.12 10.58
N GLY A 177 -24.07 2.29 11.06
CA GLY A 177 -24.86 1.40 10.21
C GLY A 177 -24.12 0.15 9.73
N ASN A 178 -22.99 -0.19 10.32
CA ASN A 178 -22.26 -1.41 10.00
C ASN A 178 -22.63 -2.54 10.97
N VAL A 179 -22.52 -3.79 10.49
CA VAL A 179 -22.67 -4.98 11.32
C VAL A 179 -21.39 -5.79 11.26
N TYR A 180 -20.85 -6.11 12.42
CA TYR A 180 -19.65 -6.91 12.56
C TYR A 180 -20.00 -8.28 13.10
N LYS A 181 -19.48 -9.32 12.46
CA LYS A 181 -19.73 -10.71 12.79
C LYS A 181 -18.51 -11.33 13.43
N ALA A 182 -18.71 -12.03 14.54
CA ALA A 182 -17.70 -12.83 15.22
C ALA A 182 -18.34 -14.12 15.79
N LYS A 183 -17.54 -15.11 16.14
CA LYS A 183 -18.01 -16.28 16.90
C LYS A 183 -17.72 -16.09 18.38
N ILE A 184 -18.59 -16.59 19.24
CA ILE A 184 -18.34 -16.58 20.68
C ILE A 184 -17.03 -17.32 21.02
N ASP A 185 -16.69 -18.36 20.25
CA ASP A 185 -15.46 -19.13 20.46
C ASP A 185 -14.17 -18.34 20.13
N ASP A 186 -14.27 -17.25 19.37
CA ASP A 186 -13.14 -16.36 19.07
C ASP A 186 -12.70 -15.50 20.28
N PHE A 187 -13.50 -15.50 21.36
CA PHE A 187 -13.24 -14.73 22.57
C PHE A 187 -12.88 -15.65 23.74
N ASP A 188 -11.90 -15.23 24.51
CA ASP A 188 -11.52 -15.93 25.74
C ASP A 188 -12.53 -15.70 26.84
N ALA A 189 -12.78 -16.75 27.64
CA ALA A 189 -13.64 -16.62 28.82
C ALA A 189 -12.93 -15.82 29.92
N VAL A 190 -13.63 -14.84 30.47
CA VAL A 190 -13.11 -13.95 31.52
C VAL A 190 -13.92 -14.08 32.80
N LYS A 191 -13.32 -13.62 33.92
CA LYS A 191 -14.07 -13.55 35.22
C LYS A 191 -15.00 -12.33 35.18
N PRO A 192 -16.11 -12.32 35.92
CA PRO A 192 -17.02 -11.20 36.07
C PRO A 192 -16.30 -9.89 36.47
N SER A 193 -15.22 -10.04 37.27
CA SER A 193 -14.39 -8.91 37.74
C SER A 193 -13.48 -8.28 36.67
N ALA A 194 -13.28 -8.91 35.51
CA ALA A 194 -12.49 -8.36 34.41
C ALA A 194 -13.32 -7.38 33.56
N LEU A 195 -12.66 -6.43 32.89
CA LEU A 195 -13.36 -5.51 31.97
C LEU A 195 -13.81 -6.17 30.66
N GLY A 196 -13.09 -7.22 30.21
CA GLY A 196 -13.36 -7.90 28.96
C GLY A 196 -12.69 -7.26 27.75
N ASP A 197 -13.11 -7.66 26.53
CA ASP A 197 -12.57 -7.19 25.26
C ASP A 197 -13.25 -5.91 24.79
N TYR A 198 -12.47 -4.92 24.39
CA TYR A 198 -13.01 -3.70 23.77
C TYR A 198 -13.30 -3.96 22.30
N ILE A 199 -14.58 -4.09 21.94
CA ILE A 199 -15.04 -4.54 20.63
C ILE A 199 -14.59 -3.65 19.46
N PRO A 200 -14.60 -2.30 19.55
CA PRO A 200 -14.14 -1.47 18.47
C PRO A 200 -12.69 -1.76 18.03
N VAL A 201 -11.82 -2.06 18.97
CA VAL A 201 -10.43 -2.43 18.68
C VAL A 201 -10.33 -3.88 18.22
N ARG A 202 -11.07 -4.80 18.87
CA ARG A 202 -11.01 -6.24 18.57
C ARG A 202 -11.50 -6.57 17.15
N LEU A 203 -12.52 -5.86 16.67
CA LEU A 203 -13.14 -6.07 15.35
C LEU A 203 -12.77 -5.01 14.32
N ASP A 204 -11.77 -4.19 14.59
CA ASP A 204 -11.23 -3.19 13.66
C ASP A 204 -12.30 -2.23 13.13
N PHE A 205 -13.00 -1.57 14.07
CA PHE A 205 -14.00 -0.54 13.75
C PHE A 205 -13.32 0.70 13.13
N ALA A 206 -14.10 1.47 12.37
CA ALA A 206 -13.62 2.75 11.87
C ALA A 206 -13.38 3.76 13.01
N ALA A 207 -12.60 4.81 12.73
CA ALA A 207 -12.34 5.86 13.72
C ALA A 207 -13.66 6.47 14.23
N ASN A 208 -13.84 6.54 15.54
CA ASN A 208 -15.03 7.05 16.25
C ASN A 208 -16.30 6.19 16.07
N GLU A 209 -16.24 5.02 15.48
CA GLU A 209 -17.35 4.09 15.39
C GLU A 209 -17.56 3.36 16.73
N LYS A 210 -18.81 3.30 17.20
CA LYS A 210 -19.18 2.69 18.49
C LYS A 210 -20.16 1.55 18.31
N THR A 211 -20.09 0.57 19.21
CA THR A 211 -21.04 -0.53 19.27
C THR A 211 -22.31 -0.05 19.98
N VAL A 212 -23.46 -0.28 19.35
CA VAL A 212 -24.78 0.13 19.92
C VAL A 212 -25.61 -1.07 20.38
N MET A 213 -25.42 -2.25 19.81
CA MET A 213 -26.21 -3.45 20.13
C MET A 213 -25.44 -4.71 19.77
N MET A 214 -25.75 -5.81 20.48
CA MET A 214 -25.24 -7.15 20.18
C MET A 214 -26.41 -8.14 20.14
N ILE A 215 -26.39 -9.01 19.13
CA ILE A 215 -27.31 -10.14 19.02
C ILE A 215 -26.49 -11.44 18.96
N ALA A 216 -26.85 -12.42 19.76
CA ALA A 216 -26.31 -13.77 19.67
C ALA A 216 -27.31 -14.66 18.90
N THR A 217 -26.82 -15.35 17.87
CA THR A 217 -27.66 -16.21 17.03
C THR A 217 -26.89 -17.45 16.58
N LYS A 218 -27.63 -18.58 16.37
CA LYS A 218 -27.06 -19.81 15.82
C LYS A 218 -27.63 -20.13 14.44
N ASP A 219 -28.92 -19.91 14.27
CA ASP A 219 -29.69 -20.32 13.10
C ASP A 219 -30.23 -19.12 12.29
N TYR A 220 -29.85 -17.91 12.67
CA TYR A 220 -30.28 -16.65 12.03
C TYR A 220 -31.78 -16.51 11.83
N LYS A 221 -32.56 -17.16 12.68
CA LYS A 221 -34.02 -17.01 12.72
C LYS A 221 -34.44 -15.78 13.54
N GLY A 222 -35.56 -15.18 13.15
CA GLY A 222 -36.08 -14.01 13.82
C GLY A 222 -35.77 -12.72 13.10
N GLU A 223 -36.13 -11.62 13.72
CA GLU A 223 -36.00 -10.26 13.17
C GLU A 223 -35.37 -9.33 14.19
N ALA A 224 -34.50 -8.43 13.71
CA ALA A 224 -34.00 -7.31 14.48
C ALA A 224 -34.84 -6.07 14.14
N VAL A 225 -35.44 -5.43 15.16
CA VAL A 225 -36.17 -4.18 14.99
C VAL A 225 -35.31 -3.04 15.55
N ILE A 226 -34.94 -2.11 14.69
CA ILE A 226 -34.04 -1.01 15.04
C ILE A 226 -34.83 0.29 14.94
N PHE A 227 -34.84 1.06 16.03
CA PHE A 227 -35.45 2.38 16.11
C PHE A 227 -34.38 3.46 16.03
N PHE A 228 -34.52 4.36 15.09
CA PHE A 228 -33.64 5.49 14.92
C PHE A 228 -34.12 6.72 15.70
N ALA A 229 -33.18 7.56 16.14
CA ALA A 229 -33.47 8.82 16.80
C ALA A 229 -34.34 9.76 15.91
N SER A 230 -34.31 9.56 14.60
CA SER A 230 -35.16 10.28 13.63
C SER A 230 -36.64 9.85 13.64
N GLY A 231 -37.03 8.90 14.50
CA GLY A 231 -38.37 8.35 14.58
C GLY A 231 -38.71 7.29 13.53
N LYS A 232 -37.75 6.90 12.70
CA LYS A 232 -37.88 5.77 11.78
C LYS A 232 -37.63 4.46 12.51
N ALA A 233 -38.27 3.37 12.04
CA ALA A 233 -37.97 2.01 12.48
C ALA A 233 -37.77 1.14 11.26
N VAL A 234 -36.87 0.17 11.39
CA VAL A 234 -36.60 -0.87 10.39
C VAL A 234 -36.65 -2.23 11.06
N ALA A 235 -37.35 -3.18 10.45
CA ALA A 235 -37.35 -4.59 10.83
C ALA A 235 -36.53 -5.37 9.77
N LEU A 236 -35.53 -6.08 10.20
CA LEU A 236 -34.61 -6.82 9.33
C LEU A 236 -34.56 -8.30 9.79
N PRO A 237 -34.88 -9.25 8.91
CA PRO A 237 -34.73 -10.65 9.23
C PRO A 237 -33.25 -10.99 9.43
N LEU A 238 -32.93 -11.75 10.48
CA LEU A 238 -31.54 -12.05 10.83
C LEU A 238 -30.80 -12.87 9.76
N ASN A 239 -31.52 -13.58 8.89
CA ASN A 239 -30.94 -14.37 7.81
C ASN A 239 -30.17 -13.53 6.78
N VAL A 240 -30.42 -12.22 6.67
CA VAL A 240 -29.62 -11.32 5.80
C VAL A 240 -28.16 -11.19 6.27
N TYR A 241 -27.89 -11.50 7.52
CA TYR A 241 -26.54 -11.50 8.10
C TYR A 241 -25.87 -12.87 8.04
N GLU A 242 -26.56 -13.91 7.58
CA GLU A 242 -25.98 -15.23 7.32
C GLU A 242 -25.13 -15.16 6.05
N THR A 243 -23.81 -15.14 6.19
CA THR A 243 -22.89 -15.10 5.06
C THR A 243 -22.26 -16.46 4.83
N LYS A 244 -22.24 -16.92 3.57
CA LYS A 244 -21.55 -18.16 3.16
C LYS A 244 -20.02 -18.06 3.21
N THR A 245 -19.49 -16.87 3.39
CA THR A 245 -18.05 -16.57 3.46
C THR A 245 -17.69 -16.03 4.84
N ASN A 246 -16.43 -16.16 5.26
CA ASN A 246 -15.90 -15.61 6.51
C ASN A 246 -15.84 -14.06 6.51
N ARG A 247 -16.87 -13.41 5.97
CA ARG A 247 -16.97 -11.96 5.95
C ARG A 247 -17.28 -11.44 7.34
N LYS A 248 -16.33 -10.73 7.95
CA LYS A 248 -16.43 -10.21 9.32
C LYS A 248 -17.15 -8.86 9.42
N LYS A 249 -17.19 -8.07 8.34
CA LYS A 249 -17.84 -6.74 8.31
C LYS A 249 -18.88 -6.67 7.19
N LEU A 250 -20.07 -6.19 7.51
CA LEU A 250 -21.16 -5.91 6.59
C LEU A 250 -21.44 -4.40 6.63
N THR A 251 -21.10 -3.68 5.56
CA THR A 251 -21.27 -2.23 5.45
C THR A 251 -22.69 -1.90 5.05
N GLY A 252 -23.31 -0.90 5.72
CA GLY A 252 -24.70 -0.53 5.46
C GLY A 252 -25.70 -1.64 5.83
N GLY A 253 -25.39 -2.41 6.87
CA GLY A 253 -26.15 -3.59 7.25
C GLY A 253 -27.57 -3.32 7.74
N TYR A 254 -27.94 -2.07 8.04
CA TYR A 254 -29.27 -1.66 8.49
C TYR A 254 -29.64 -0.21 8.15
N ASN A 255 -29.03 0.36 7.12
CA ASN A 255 -29.33 1.70 6.58
C ASN A 255 -30.36 1.60 5.44
#